data_4aecc2efc31ee4125cf489db87670256
#
_entry.id   4aecc2efc31ee4125cf489db87670256
#
_cell.length_a   1.000
_cell.length_b   1.000
_cell.length_c   1.000
_cell.angle_alpha   90.00
_cell.angle_beta   90.00
_cell.angle_gamma   90.00
#
_symmetry.space_group_name_H-M   'P 1'
#
loop_
_entity.id
_entity.type
_entity.pdbx_description
1 polymer ?
#
loop_
_entity_poly.entity_id
_entity_poly.type
_entity_poly.pdbx_seq_one_letter_code
_entity_poly.pdbx_strand_id
1 'polypeptide(L)'
;MKILIKEVLTVLPDQRKIFTVQECNVYIEDDTIKAVIETEKKKETRAPFSDKTADYVISGKDRLLLPGLINAHSHIYMNFMRGCGDDLAFDDWLFKRIFPIEDKMTDEDVKWGTRLGLLEMIESGTTAFIDMNLNMLPCGEAIEEAGLRGIISRGLVGAGPDDEEAIRRIKETMEAREKYLENELIEVCMGPHAPYSCEEKLQQYIAELAGEYNMKINMHLSESRKEVADCKKKYGCSPIELANRAGLFKNRTIAAHCVHVSEEDLDILYKNRVTVATNPVSNMKLGNGVSPIPRMLKKKINVALGTDGAASNNTLNMFHELSVITLIHKGVSEQAQCISAKEGLRMMTTAGAKAMGKEYEIGSVEAGKKADLILLNTNTASFMPRNDYIASLAYSCNGSEVDTVIVNGRILMEKREVKTLDKEKIFYENEKIFERLTK
;
A
#
# COMPACT_ATOMS: atom_id res chain seq x y z
N MET A 1 19.30 -18.40 5.25
CA MET A 1 19.64 -17.81 6.59
C MET A 1 18.57 -18.17 7.60
N LYS A 2 18.96 -18.57 8.83
CA LYS A 2 18.05 -18.92 9.92
C LYS A 2 17.96 -17.77 10.92
N ILE A 3 16.77 -17.16 11.04
CA ILE A 3 16.53 -16.09 12.02
C ILE A 3 15.57 -16.59 13.08
N LEU A 4 15.90 -16.39 14.35
CA LEU A 4 15.03 -16.64 15.49
C LEU A 4 14.65 -15.29 16.12
N ILE A 5 13.35 -14.96 16.12
CA ILE A 5 12.81 -13.87 16.94
C ILE A 5 12.29 -14.52 18.23
N LYS A 6 12.97 -14.24 19.34
CA LYS A 6 12.80 -14.97 20.59
C LYS A 6 11.97 -14.19 21.62
N GLU A 7 10.93 -14.85 22.17
CA GLU A 7 10.11 -14.32 23.26
C GLU A 7 9.53 -12.95 22.94
N VAL A 8 8.83 -12.87 21.79
CA VAL A 8 8.26 -11.63 21.25
C VAL A 8 6.73 -11.63 21.36
N LEU A 9 6.15 -10.52 21.83
CA LEU A 9 4.71 -10.31 21.69
C LEU A 9 4.36 -10.25 20.21
N THR A 10 3.45 -11.12 19.77
CA THR A 10 3.14 -11.31 18.35
C THR A 10 1.66 -11.08 18.10
N VAL A 11 1.34 -10.28 17.10
CA VAL A 11 -0.03 -10.08 16.60
C VAL A 11 -0.37 -11.24 15.67
N LEU A 12 -1.24 -12.12 16.13
CA LEU A 12 -1.67 -13.34 15.42
C LEU A 12 -3.13 -13.20 14.98
N PRO A 13 -3.51 -13.72 13.79
CA PRO A 13 -4.90 -13.90 13.45
C PRO A 13 -5.48 -15.08 14.26
N ASP A 14 -6.66 -14.89 14.86
CA ASP A 14 -7.41 -16.00 15.44
C ASP A 14 -8.22 -16.75 14.37
N GLN A 15 -8.96 -17.82 14.78
CA GLN A 15 -9.82 -18.60 13.90
C GLN A 15 -10.92 -17.77 13.22
N ARG A 16 -11.30 -16.62 13.80
CA ARG A 16 -12.27 -15.65 13.25
C ARG A 16 -11.60 -14.57 12.42
N LYS A 17 -10.29 -14.66 12.18
CA LYS A 17 -9.44 -13.61 11.59
C LYS A 17 -9.44 -12.29 12.38
N ILE A 18 -9.65 -12.39 13.70
CA ILE A 18 -9.53 -11.30 14.66
C ILE A 18 -8.13 -11.37 15.26
N PHE A 19 -7.45 -10.24 15.34
CA PHE A 19 -6.10 -10.20 15.90
C PHE A 19 -6.10 -10.39 17.41
N THR A 20 -5.19 -11.24 17.89
CA THR A 20 -4.82 -11.44 19.29
C THR A 20 -3.34 -11.20 19.47
N VAL A 21 -2.91 -10.90 20.69
CA VAL A 21 -1.48 -10.70 21.02
C VAL A 21 -1.05 -11.82 21.95
N GLN A 22 0.00 -12.56 21.57
CA GLN A 22 0.55 -13.66 22.34
C GLN A 22 2.07 -13.64 22.30
N GLU A 23 2.73 -14.09 23.36
CA GLU A 23 4.18 -14.21 23.37
C GLU A 23 4.62 -15.48 22.64
N CYS A 24 5.44 -15.31 21.60
CA CYS A 24 5.88 -16.38 20.71
C CYS A 24 7.39 -16.38 20.47
N ASN A 25 7.88 -17.54 20.02
CA ASN A 25 9.12 -17.62 19.27
C ASN A 25 8.78 -17.79 17.78
N VAL A 26 9.35 -16.96 16.94
CA VAL A 26 9.13 -17.00 15.49
C VAL A 26 10.42 -17.44 14.79
N TYR A 27 10.30 -18.51 14.00
CA TYR A 27 11.41 -19.16 13.30
C TYR A 27 11.30 -18.88 11.81
N ILE A 28 12.32 -18.25 11.26
CA ILE A 28 12.42 -17.90 9.83
C ILE A 28 13.61 -18.67 9.24
N GLU A 29 13.41 -19.30 8.10
CA GLU A 29 14.48 -19.91 7.30
C GLU A 29 14.34 -19.41 5.88
N ASP A 30 15.41 -18.78 5.41
CA ASP A 30 15.49 -18.06 4.16
C ASP A 30 14.40 -16.98 4.08
N ASP A 31 13.41 -17.10 3.22
CA ASP A 31 12.33 -16.14 3.00
C ASP A 31 11.03 -16.48 3.75
N THR A 32 10.99 -17.62 4.44
CA THR A 32 9.74 -18.21 4.92
C THR A 32 9.69 -18.33 6.44
N ILE A 33 8.52 -18.06 7.04
CA ILE A 33 8.21 -18.36 8.44
C ILE A 33 8.02 -19.86 8.57
N LYS A 34 8.94 -20.56 9.23
CA LYS A 34 8.87 -22.03 9.43
C LYS A 34 7.96 -22.41 10.57
N ALA A 35 7.96 -21.63 11.65
CA ALA A 35 7.09 -21.90 12.79
C ALA A 35 6.84 -20.63 13.61
N VAL A 36 5.66 -20.57 14.22
CA VAL A 36 5.29 -19.60 15.26
C VAL A 36 4.86 -20.44 16.47
N ILE A 37 5.64 -20.39 17.55
CA ILE A 37 5.45 -21.25 18.72
C ILE A 37 5.20 -20.38 19.94
N GLU A 38 4.00 -20.49 20.53
CA GLU A 38 3.65 -19.79 21.78
C GLU A 38 4.62 -20.22 22.89
N THR A 39 5.11 -19.26 23.65
CA THR A 39 6.13 -19.52 24.70
C THR A 39 5.62 -20.49 25.76
N GLU A 40 4.33 -20.43 26.10
CA GLU A 40 3.69 -21.36 27.05
C GLU A 40 3.60 -22.79 26.53
N LYS A 41 3.46 -22.97 25.21
CA LYS A 41 3.36 -24.30 24.54
C LYS A 41 4.69 -24.86 24.05
N LYS A 42 5.81 -24.22 24.37
CA LYS A 42 7.16 -24.59 23.90
C LYS A 42 7.56 -26.05 24.22
N LYS A 43 7.01 -26.65 25.30
CA LYS A 43 7.29 -28.04 25.68
C LYS A 43 6.59 -29.06 24.79
N GLU A 44 5.52 -28.67 24.08
CA GLU A 44 4.67 -29.59 23.30
C GLU A 44 5.02 -29.58 21.80
N THR A 45 5.67 -28.49 21.32
CA THR A 45 5.97 -28.32 19.90
C THR A 45 7.48 -28.31 19.66
N ARG A 46 7.95 -29.18 18.76
CA ARG A 46 9.36 -29.26 18.38
C ARG A 46 9.75 -28.03 17.56
N ALA A 47 10.69 -27.23 18.08
CA ALA A 47 11.26 -26.09 17.39
C ALA A 47 12.08 -26.53 16.14
N PRO A 48 12.02 -25.83 15.01
CA PRO A 48 12.80 -26.14 13.81
C PRO A 48 14.32 -26.09 14.06
N PHE A 49 14.76 -25.13 14.87
CA PHE A 49 16.15 -24.94 15.28
C PHE A 49 16.23 -24.23 16.63
N SER A 50 17.41 -24.16 17.22
CA SER A 50 17.65 -23.49 18.50
C SER A 50 18.37 -22.14 18.30
N ASP A 51 18.46 -21.34 19.37
CA ASP A 51 19.28 -20.13 19.41
C ASP A 51 20.78 -20.38 19.13
N LYS A 52 21.27 -21.61 19.45
CA LYS A 52 22.65 -22.01 19.13
C LYS A 52 22.88 -22.38 17.66
N THR A 53 21.82 -22.68 16.92
CA THR A 53 21.88 -23.10 15.51
C THR A 53 21.18 -22.11 14.57
N ALA A 54 20.66 -21.01 15.08
CA ALA A 54 20.24 -19.87 14.30
C ALA A 54 21.45 -19.05 13.87
N ASP A 55 21.41 -18.55 12.63
CA ASP A 55 22.45 -17.63 12.10
C ASP A 55 22.30 -16.24 12.74
N TYR A 56 21.06 -15.87 13.07
CA TYR A 56 20.73 -14.58 13.67
C TYR A 56 19.63 -14.70 14.72
N VAL A 57 19.80 -14.03 15.87
CA VAL A 57 18.80 -14.03 16.95
C VAL A 57 18.39 -12.61 17.28
N ILE A 58 17.09 -12.32 17.15
CA ILE A 58 16.48 -11.04 17.53
C ILE A 58 15.78 -11.25 18.87
N SER A 59 16.12 -10.43 19.88
CA SER A 59 15.40 -10.43 21.16
C SER A 59 14.03 -9.79 20.99
N GLY A 60 12.99 -10.48 21.44
CA GLY A 60 11.61 -9.95 21.47
C GLY A 60 11.28 -9.10 22.69
N LYS A 61 12.23 -8.98 23.63
CA LYS A 61 12.02 -8.17 24.85
C LYS A 61 11.64 -6.74 24.50
N ASP A 62 10.54 -6.27 25.10
CA ASP A 62 9.97 -4.93 24.87
C ASP A 62 9.66 -4.65 23.39
N ARG A 63 9.26 -5.68 22.64
CA ARG A 63 8.90 -5.58 21.22
C ARG A 63 7.56 -6.24 20.91
N LEU A 64 6.86 -5.64 19.94
CA LEU A 64 5.64 -6.18 19.34
C LEU A 64 5.93 -6.53 17.88
N LEU A 65 5.72 -7.79 17.51
CA LEU A 65 5.86 -8.29 16.15
C LEU A 65 4.51 -8.25 15.43
N LEU A 66 4.51 -7.65 14.25
CA LEU A 66 3.37 -7.62 13.33
C LEU A 66 3.77 -8.20 11.97
N PRO A 67 2.79 -8.62 11.15
CA PRO A 67 3.05 -8.72 9.71
C PRO A 67 3.42 -7.35 9.19
N GLY A 68 4.25 -7.28 8.17
CA GLY A 68 4.57 -6.04 7.50
C GLY A 68 3.34 -5.31 6.99
N LEU A 69 3.35 -3.99 7.03
CA LEU A 69 2.24 -3.17 6.59
C LEU A 69 2.19 -3.12 5.07
N ILE A 70 0.99 -3.06 4.52
CA ILE A 70 0.74 -3.06 3.08
C ILE A 70 0.01 -1.79 2.69
N ASN A 71 0.67 -0.96 1.89
CA ASN A 71 0.11 0.26 1.32
C ASN A 71 -0.57 -0.08 -0.01
N ALA A 72 -1.91 -0.07 -0.04
CA ALA A 72 -2.69 -0.57 -1.17
C ALA A 72 -2.82 0.41 -2.34
N HIS A 73 -2.36 1.65 -2.21
CA HIS A 73 -2.31 2.65 -3.27
C HIS A 73 -1.34 3.77 -2.92
N SER A 74 -0.40 4.05 -3.81
CA SER A 74 0.62 5.09 -3.65
C SER A 74 1.10 5.66 -4.99
N HIS A 75 1.81 6.79 -4.91
CA HIS A 75 2.60 7.43 -5.96
C HIS A 75 3.96 7.78 -5.37
N ILE A 76 4.81 6.77 -5.18
CA ILE A 76 6.03 6.90 -4.36
C ILE A 76 7.05 7.89 -4.91
N TYR A 77 7.10 8.08 -6.22
CA TYR A 77 7.99 9.08 -6.85
C TYR A 77 7.66 10.52 -6.45
N MET A 78 6.41 10.79 -6.02
CA MET A 78 5.97 12.14 -5.63
C MET A 78 6.50 12.59 -4.25
N ASN A 79 7.36 11.82 -3.59
CA ASN A 79 7.78 12.16 -2.23
C ASN A 79 8.55 13.48 -2.13
N PHE A 80 9.32 13.87 -3.16
CA PHE A 80 9.96 15.19 -3.19
C PHE A 80 8.97 16.34 -3.43
N MET A 81 7.72 16.05 -3.85
CA MET A 81 6.66 17.06 -4.06
C MET A 81 5.85 17.34 -2.78
N ARG A 82 6.23 16.77 -1.64
CA ARG A 82 5.61 17.02 -0.35
C ARG A 82 5.54 18.52 -0.07
N GLY A 83 4.35 19.04 0.23
CA GLY A 83 4.13 20.45 0.49
C GLY A 83 4.07 21.34 -0.76
N CYS A 84 4.17 20.81 -1.98
CA CYS A 84 4.15 21.61 -3.20
C CYS A 84 2.78 22.18 -3.58
N GLY A 85 1.70 21.64 -3.03
CA GLY A 85 0.34 22.00 -3.45
C GLY A 85 -0.68 21.94 -2.31
N ASP A 86 -0.26 22.29 -1.08
CA ASP A 86 -1.15 22.24 0.07
C ASP A 86 -2.24 23.33 -0.04
N ASP A 87 -3.42 23.02 0.55
CA ASP A 87 -4.58 23.92 0.64
C ASP A 87 -5.16 24.36 -0.71
N LEU A 88 -4.96 23.57 -1.76
CA LEU A 88 -5.53 23.80 -3.09
C LEU A 88 -6.71 22.86 -3.35
N ALA A 89 -7.69 23.34 -4.13
CA ALA A 89 -8.73 22.47 -4.67
C ALA A 89 -8.12 21.45 -5.65
N PHE A 90 -8.74 20.27 -5.76
CA PHE A 90 -8.23 19.12 -6.53
C PHE A 90 -7.77 19.48 -7.96
N ASP A 91 -8.58 20.23 -8.73
CA ASP A 91 -8.23 20.61 -10.10
C ASP A 91 -7.01 21.56 -10.13
N ASP A 92 -6.93 22.51 -9.20
CA ASP A 92 -5.80 23.45 -9.12
C ASP A 92 -4.52 22.74 -8.65
N TRP A 93 -4.67 21.83 -7.68
CA TRP A 93 -3.59 20.97 -7.21
C TRP A 93 -3.03 20.15 -8.37
N LEU A 94 -3.87 19.37 -9.07
CA LEU A 94 -3.43 18.43 -10.10
C LEU A 94 -2.90 19.15 -11.36
N PHE A 95 -3.72 20.02 -11.97
CA PHE A 95 -3.42 20.59 -13.30
C PHE A 95 -2.49 21.80 -13.25
N LYS A 96 -2.48 22.57 -12.13
CA LYS A 96 -1.67 23.79 -12.05
C LYS A 96 -0.37 23.61 -11.24
N ARG A 97 -0.27 22.56 -10.42
CA ARG A 97 0.91 22.31 -9.57
C ARG A 97 1.62 21.02 -9.89
N ILE A 98 0.93 19.88 -9.88
CA ILE A 98 1.58 18.56 -9.98
C ILE A 98 2.02 18.28 -11.41
N PHE A 99 1.11 18.28 -12.37
CA PHE A 99 1.46 17.99 -13.77
C PHE A 99 2.59 18.86 -14.34
N PRO A 100 2.64 20.21 -14.11
CA PRO A 100 3.76 21.03 -14.58
C PRO A 100 5.13 20.63 -13.97
N ILE A 101 5.16 19.99 -12.80
CA ILE A 101 6.39 19.45 -12.20
C ILE A 101 6.72 18.13 -12.88
N GLU A 102 5.74 17.23 -13.01
CA GLU A 102 5.91 15.91 -13.63
C GLU A 102 6.42 16.01 -15.08
N ASP A 103 5.90 16.96 -15.87
CA ASP A 103 6.30 17.17 -17.25
C ASP A 103 7.80 17.52 -17.42
N LYS A 104 8.44 17.99 -16.33
CA LYS A 104 9.88 18.34 -16.32
C LYS A 104 10.76 17.24 -15.74
N MET A 105 10.16 16.18 -15.20
CA MET A 105 10.91 15.10 -14.53
C MET A 105 11.66 14.24 -15.53
N THR A 106 12.87 13.89 -15.14
CA THR A 106 13.68 12.85 -15.81
C THR A 106 13.55 11.51 -15.10
N ASP A 107 14.00 10.45 -15.74
CA ASP A 107 14.05 9.11 -15.14
C ASP A 107 14.86 9.07 -13.84
N GLU A 108 15.94 9.87 -13.77
CA GLU A 108 16.76 9.98 -12.56
C GLU A 108 15.98 10.65 -11.42
N ASP A 109 15.13 11.65 -11.72
CA ASP A 109 14.25 12.28 -10.73
C ASP A 109 13.22 11.31 -10.19
N VAL A 110 12.61 10.53 -11.08
CA VAL A 110 11.67 9.45 -10.70
C VAL A 110 12.36 8.46 -9.77
N LYS A 111 13.58 8.05 -10.09
CA LYS A 111 14.36 7.10 -9.29
C LYS A 111 14.67 7.65 -7.89
N TRP A 112 15.13 8.90 -7.78
CA TRP A 112 15.43 9.52 -6.49
C TRP A 112 14.18 9.80 -5.66
N GLY A 113 13.08 10.27 -6.28
CA GLY A 113 11.80 10.45 -5.60
C GLY A 113 11.25 9.12 -5.08
N THR A 114 11.38 8.05 -5.89
CA THR A 114 11.02 6.69 -5.48
C THR A 114 11.85 6.22 -4.29
N ARG A 115 13.19 6.40 -4.30
CA ARG A 115 14.05 6.05 -3.16
C ARG A 115 13.66 6.77 -1.88
N LEU A 116 13.26 8.05 -1.97
CA LEU A 116 12.79 8.81 -0.81
C LEU A 116 11.49 8.22 -0.25
N GLY A 117 10.55 7.83 -1.13
CA GLY A 117 9.31 7.17 -0.71
C GLY A 117 9.55 5.80 -0.09
N LEU A 118 10.45 4.99 -0.68
CA LEU A 118 10.81 3.68 -0.15
C LEU A 118 11.51 3.78 1.21
N LEU A 119 12.36 4.79 1.40
CA LEU A 119 13.00 5.06 2.69
C LEU A 119 11.95 5.35 3.77
N GLU A 120 10.97 6.24 3.49
CA GLU A 120 9.88 6.55 4.42
C GLU A 120 9.01 5.32 4.72
N MET A 121 8.72 4.51 3.71
CA MET A 121 7.98 3.26 3.87
C MET A 121 8.72 2.28 4.79
N ILE A 122 10.02 2.07 4.60
CA ILE A 122 10.83 1.23 5.49
C ILE A 122 10.82 1.80 6.92
N GLU A 123 11.09 3.08 7.08
CA GLU A 123 11.14 3.73 8.40
C GLU A 123 9.81 3.67 9.15
N SER A 124 8.68 3.58 8.43
CA SER A 124 7.33 3.47 9.00
C SER A 124 6.74 2.06 8.97
N GLY A 125 7.49 1.03 8.54
CA GLY A 125 7.08 -0.37 8.63
C GLY A 125 6.25 -0.90 7.46
N THR A 126 6.15 -0.18 6.35
CA THR A 126 5.56 -0.71 5.13
C THR A 126 6.54 -1.67 4.47
N THR A 127 6.10 -2.90 4.20
CA THR A 127 6.92 -3.95 3.57
C THR A 127 6.48 -4.26 2.15
N ALA A 128 5.22 -3.93 1.82
CA ALA A 128 4.65 -4.16 0.50
C ALA A 128 3.73 -2.99 0.11
N PHE A 129 3.62 -2.73 -1.20
CA PHE A 129 2.80 -1.62 -1.69
C PHE A 129 2.30 -1.86 -3.12
N ILE A 130 1.25 -1.11 -3.50
CA ILE A 130 0.74 -0.99 -4.86
C ILE A 130 0.93 0.47 -5.29
N ASP A 131 1.59 0.70 -6.42
CA ASP A 131 2.03 2.01 -6.87
C ASP A 131 1.57 2.32 -8.29
N MET A 132 1.22 3.57 -8.54
CA MET A 132 1.09 4.10 -9.89
C MET A 132 2.20 5.14 -10.09
N ASN A 133 3.13 4.83 -10.98
CA ASN A 133 4.36 5.61 -11.17
C ASN A 133 4.40 6.36 -12.50
N LEU A 134 5.30 7.29 -12.60
CA LEU A 134 5.55 8.06 -13.83
C LEU A 134 6.41 7.28 -14.82
N ASN A 135 7.39 6.49 -14.35
CA ASN A 135 8.20 5.59 -15.15
C ASN A 135 8.56 4.34 -14.33
N MET A 136 8.25 3.16 -14.88
CA MET A 136 8.33 1.90 -14.15
C MET A 136 9.72 1.31 -14.06
N LEU A 137 10.60 1.54 -15.04
CA LEU A 137 11.96 0.98 -15.02
C LEU A 137 12.82 1.60 -13.91
N PRO A 138 12.97 2.95 -13.81
CA PRO A 138 13.70 3.55 -12.69
C PRO A 138 13.03 3.30 -11.33
N CYS A 139 11.69 3.18 -11.29
CA CYS A 139 10.95 2.79 -10.10
C CYS A 139 11.34 1.38 -9.65
N GLY A 140 11.29 0.40 -10.55
CA GLY A 140 11.63 -1.00 -10.27
C GLY A 140 13.06 -1.17 -9.80
N GLU A 141 14.03 -0.45 -10.40
CA GLU A 141 15.43 -0.46 -9.95
C GLU A 141 15.58 0.05 -8.51
N ALA A 142 14.86 1.12 -8.15
CA ALA A 142 14.88 1.62 -6.77
C ALA A 142 14.25 0.62 -5.78
N ILE A 143 13.19 -0.12 -6.21
CA ILE A 143 12.57 -1.17 -5.40
C ILE A 143 13.52 -2.33 -5.16
N GLU A 144 14.25 -2.79 -6.19
CA GLU A 144 15.27 -3.84 -6.05
C GLU A 144 16.37 -3.45 -5.05
N GLU A 145 16.86 -2.20 -5.13
CA GLU A 145 17.83 -1.65 -4.20
C GLU A 145 17.30 -1.65 -2.76
N ALA A 146 16.08 -1.16 -2.56
CA ALA A 146 15.45 -1.05 -1.24
C ALA A 146 15.09 -2.41 -0.64
N GLY A 147 14.70 -3.38 -1.48
CA GLY A 147 14.29 -4.73 -1.07
C GLY A 147 12.84 -4.82 -0.58
N LEU A 148 11.99 -3.85 -0.89
CA LEU A 148 10.55 -3.90 -0.61
C LEU A 148 9.79 -4.70 -1.67
N ARG A 149 8.56 -5.11 -1.34
CA ARG A 149 7.66 -5.79 -2.29
C ARG A 149 6.71 -4.79 -2.94
N GLY A 150 6.71 -4.70 -4.28
CA GLY A 150 5.89 -3.74 -5.02
C GLY A 150 5.07 -4.35 -6.16
N ILE A 151 3.81 -3.91 -6.30
CA ILE A 151 3.07 -4.01 -7.56
C ILE A 151 3.10 -2.64 -8.18
N ILE A 152 3.71 -2.51 -9.34
CA ILE A 152 3.91 -1.22 -10.00
C ILE A 152 3.09 -1.11 -11.29
N SER A 153 2.59 0.08 -11.56
CA SER A 153 1.85 0.40 -12.77
C SER A 153 2.26 1.74 -13.36
N ARG A 154 2.08 1.88 -14.67
CA ARG A 154 2.16 3.17 -15.39
C ARG A 154 0.78 3.76 -15.49
N GLY A 155 0.61 5.05 -15.18
CA GLY A 155 -0.65 5.75 -15.47
C GLY A 155 -0.92 5.78 -16.97
N LEU A 156 -1.86 4.95 -17.46
CA LEU A 156 -2.25 4.86 -18.86
C LEU A 156 -3.34 5.90 -19.15
N VAL A 157 -3.10 6.76 -20.14
CA VAL A 157 -3.99 7.85 -20.53
C VAL A 157 -4.18 7.82 -22.05
N GLY A 158 -5.26 8.40 -22.55
CA GLY A 158 -5.56 8.52 -23.98
C GLY A 158 -7.00 8.19 -24.32
N ALA A 159 -7.34 8.40 -25.61
CA ALA A 159 -8.70 8.22 -26.12
C ALA A 159 -8.99 6.78 -26.61
N GLY A 160 -7.97 6.06 -27.02
CA GLY A 160 -8.14 4.71 -27.56
C GLY A 160 -6.81 4.00 -27.83
N PRO A 161 -6.87 2.77 -28.40
CA PRO A 161 -5.66 1.98 -28.66
C PRO A 161 -4.73 2.58 -29.73
N ASP A 162 -5.23 3.48 -30.55
CA ASP A 162 -4.45 4.16 -31.61
C ASP A 162 -3.86 5.50 -31.16
N ASP A 163 -4.08 5.90 -29.89
CA ASP A 163 -3.52 7.10 -29.30
C ASP A 163 -2.01 6.92 -29.07
N GLU A 164 -1.18 7.83 -29.59
CA GLU A 164 0.28 7.71 -29.54
C GLU A 164 0.81 7.63 -28.10
N GLU A 165 0.24 8.42 -27.19
CA GLU A 165 0.65 8.40 -25.78
C GLU A 165 0.22 7.10 -25.09
N ALA A 166 -0.96 6.58 -25.42
CA ALA A 166 -1.42 5.28 -24.91
C ALA A 166 -0.51 4.15 -25.39
N ILE A 167 -0.17 4.14 -26.69
CA ILE A 167 0.74 3.14 -27.27
C ILE A 167 2.10 3.17 -26.56
N ARG A 168 2.68 4.36 -26.37
CA ARG A 168 3.97 4.54 -25.71
C ARG A 168 3.94 3.99 -24.28
N ARG A 169 2.94 4.37 -23.47
CA ARG A 169 2.83 3.95 -22.06
C ARG A 169 2.51 2.47 -21.92
N ILE A 170 1.70 1.89 -22.81
CA ILE A 170 1.45 0.44 -22.83
C ILE A 170 2.74 -0.32 -23.17
N LYS A 171 3.51 0.16 -24.15
CA LYS A 171 4.81 -0.44 -24.48
C LYS A 171 5.77 -0.42 -23.30
N GLU A 172 5.92 0.72 -22.61
CA GLU A 172 6.70 0.85 -21.36
C GLU A 172 6.22 -0.15 -20.28
N THR A 173 4.90 -0.33 -20.17
CA THR A 173 4.31 -1.29 -19.22
C THR A 173 4.70 -2.73 -19.56
N MET A 174 4.64 -3.09 -20.84
CA MET A 174 4.98 -4.45 -21.28
C MET A 174 6.48 -4.72 -21.17
N GLU A 175 7.34 -3.74 -21.48
CA GLU A 175 8.79 -3.85 -21.29
C GLU A 175 9.15 -4.05 -19.81
N ALA A 176 8.53 -3.29 -18.90
CA ALA A 176 8.72 -3.48 -17.48
C ALA A 176 8.21 -4.85 -17.01
N ARG A 177 7.04 -5.30 -17.51
CA ARG A 177 6.52 -6.63 -17.22
C ARG A 177 7.50 -7.73 -17.63
N GLU A 178 8.08 -7.65 -18.82
CA GLU A 178 9.07 -8.62 -19.30
C GLU A 178 10.33 -8.62 -18.41
N LYS A 179 10.84 -7.43 -18.06
CA LYS A 179 12.02 -7.28 -17.19
C LYS A 179 11.80 -7.91 -15.80
N TYR A 180 10.61 -7.75 -15.21
CA TYR A 180 10.33 -8.19 -13.83
C TYR A 180 9.50 -9.48 -13.74
N LEU A 181 9.31 -10.21 -14.84
CA LEU A 181 8.44 -11.40 -14.88
C LEU A 181 8.83 -12.47 -13.85
N GLU A 182 10.12 -12.70 -13.67
CA GLU A 182 10.67 -13.67 -12.71
C GLU A 182 11.12 -13.04 -11.39
N ASN A 183 10.81 -11.77 -11.15
CA ASN A 183 11.23 -11.08 -9.93
C ASN A 183 10.29 -11.43 -8.78
N GLU A 184 10.83 -11.88 -7.65
CA GLU A 184 10.04 -12.30 -6.48
C GLU A 184 9.39 -11.13 -5.72
N LEU A 185 9.94 -9.92 -5.85
CA LEU A 185 9.50 -8.73 -5.11
C LEU A 185 8.66 -7.78 -5.97
N ILE A 186 8.86 -7.77 -7.30
CA ILE A 186 8.24 -6.80 -8.21
C ILE A 186 7.25 -7.50 -9.13
N GLU A 187 6.03 -7.01 -9.13
CA GLU A 187 4.99 -7.40 -10.07
C GLU A 187 4.52 -6.15 -10.84
N VAL A 188 4.24 -6.31 -12.13
CA VAL A 188 3.73 -5.23 -12.98
C VAL A 188 2.24 -5.42 -13.24
N CYS A 189 1.45 -4.35 -13.09
CA CYS A 189 0.03 -4.36 -13.42
C CYS A 189 -0.34 -3.26 -14.43
N MET A 190 -1.51 -3.38 -15.04
CA MET A 190 -2.07 -2.33 -15.91
C MET A 190 -2.64 -1.19 -15.05
N GLY A 191 -2.34 0.05 -15.41
CA GLY A 191 -2.74 1.24 -14.66
C GLY A 191 -3.59 2.21 -15.48
N PRO A 192 -4.82 1.88 -15.96
CA PRO A 192 -5.68 2.92 -16.52
C PRO A 192 -5.88 4.01 -15.46
N HIS A 193 -5.43 5.25 -15.79
CA HIS A 193 -5.28 6.28 -14.75
C HIS A 193 -6.61 6.60 -14.06
N ALA A 194 -7.55 7.18 -14.79
CA ALA A 194 -8.87 7.53 -14.29
C ALA A 194 -9.85 7.72 -15.47
N PRO A 195 -11.18 7.72 -15.26
CA PRO A 195 -12.17 7.88 -16.34
C PRO A 195 -12.07 9.19 -17.13
N TYR A 196 -11.54 10.25 -16.51
CA TYR A 196 -11.37 11.54 -17.16
C TYR A 196 -10.13 11.64 -18.05
N SER A 197 -9.16 10.73 -17.90
CA SER A 197 -7.90 10.71 -18.66
C SER A 197 -7.69 9.44 -19.48
N CYS A 198 -8.46 8.38 -19.22
CA CYS A 198 -8.43 7.11 -19.94
C CYS A 198 -9.85 6.81 -20.42
N GLU A 199 -10.12 7.05 -21.72
CA GLU A 199 -11.45 6.92 -22.29
C GLU A 199 -11.90 5.45 -22.40
N GLU A 200 -13.21 5.22 -22.59
CA GLU A 200 -13.82 3.89 -22.58
C GLU A 200 -13.15 2.91 -23.56
N LYS A 201 -12.85 3.37 -24.78
CA LYS A 201 -12.19 2.50 -25.79
C LYS A 201 -10.81 2.03 -25.34
N LEU A 202 -10.04 2.92 -24.68
CA LEU A 202 -8.74 2.56 -24.15
C LEU A 202 -8.89 1.63 -22.94
N GLN A 203 -9.87 1.88 -22.06
CA GLN A 203 -10.17 0.98 -20.94
C GLN A 203 -10.52 -0.44 -21.43
N GLN A 204 -11.31 -0.57 -22.50
CA GLN A 204 -11.64 -1.86 -23.11
C GLN A 204 -10.39 -2.59 -23.58
N TYR A 205 -9.53 -1.90 -24.34
CA TYR A 205 -8.28 -2.46 -24.84
C TYR A 205 -7.34 -2.89 -23.70
N ILE A 206 -7.22 -2.05 -22.64
CA ILE A 206 -6.43 -2.40 -21.46
C ILE A 206 -7.01 -3.63 -20.73
N ALA A 207 -8.35 -3.75 -20.66
CA ALA A 207 -8.99 -4.91 -20.04
C ALA A 207 -8.69 -6.21 -20.81
N GLU A 208 -8.67 -6.17 -22.15
CA GLU A 208 -8.29 -7.29 -23.00
C GLU A 208 -6.84 -7.69 -22.80
N LEU A 209 -5.91 -6.72 -22.85
CA LEU A 209 -4.49 -6.97 -22.59
C LEU A 209 -4.25 -7.53 -21.18
N ALA A 210 -4.90 -6.96 -20.16
CA ALA A 210 -4.79 -7.46 -18.80
C ALA A 210 -5.26 -8.93 -18.68
N GLY A 211 -6.33 -9.29 -19.41
CA GLY A 211 -6.81 -10.68 -19.48
C GLY A 211 -5.84 -11.61 -20.20
N GLU A 212 -5.31 -11.18 -21.35
CA GLU A 212 -4.36 -11.95 -22.18
C GLU A 212 -3.07 -12.27 -21.39
N TYR A 213 -2.53 -11.28 -20.67
CA TYR A 213 -1.27 -11.41 -19.96
C TYR A 213 -1.44 -11.74 -18.45
N ASN A 214 -2.67 -12.02 -18.00
CA ASN A 214 -3.01 -12.31 -16.61
C ASN A 214 -2.49 -11.23 -15.64
N MET A 215 -2.67 -9.95 -16.00
CA MET A 215 -2.23 -8.80 -15.22
C MET A 215 -3.37 -8.25 -14.36
N LYS A 216 -3.02 -7.71 -13.19
CA LYS A 216 -3.95 -6.96 -12.35
C LYS A 216 -4.20 -5.57 -12.94
N ILE A 217 -5.20 -4.88 -12.39
CA ILE A 217 -5.55 -3.50 -12.73
C ILE A 217 -5.51 -2.63 -11.47
N ASN A 218 -4.88 -1.47 -11.58
CA ASN A 218 -4.86 -0.42 -10.56
C ASN A 218 -5.38 0.89 -11.17
N MET A 219 -6.47 1.46 -10.61
CA MET A 219 -7.17 2.60 -11.22
C MET A 219 -7.80 3.52 -10.17
N HIS A 220 -7.78 4.85 -10.40
CA HIS A 220 -8.57 5.82 -9.61
C HIS A 220 -10.01 5.83 -10.08
N LEU A 221 -10.95 5.68 -9.15
CA LEU A 221 -12.38 5.60 -9.46
C LEU A 221 -13.23 6.34 -8.44
N SER A 222 -14.15 7.17 -8.95
CA SER A 222 -15.15 7.88 -8.15
C SER A 222 -14.55 8.69 -6.99
N GLU A 223 -13.43 9.34 -7.25
CA GLU A 223 -12.67 10.10 -6.25
C GLU A 223 -13.37 11.41 -5.91
N SER A 224 -13.77 12.20 -6.91
CA SER A 224 -14.40 13.50 -6.72
C SER A 224 -15.83 13.54 -7.25
N ARG A 225 -16.66 14.47 -6.70
CA ARG A 225 -18.02 14.72 -7.22
C ARG A 225 -17.99 15.15 -8.68
N LYS A 226 -16.96 15.92 -9.07
CA LYS A 226 -16.78 16.41 -10.45
C LYS A 226 -16.53 15.25 -11.40
N GLU A 227 -15.64 14.33 -11.06
CA GLU A 227 -15.37 13.11 -11.85
C GLU A 227 -16.67 12.33 -12.11
N VAL A 228 -17.45 12.08 -11.05
CA VAL A 228 -18.72 11.34 -11.17
C VAL A 228 -19.73 12.10 -12.06
N ALA A 229 -19.85 13.42 -11.90
CA ALA A 229 -20.76 14.24 -12.70
C ALA A 229 -20.35 14.29 -14.17
N ASP A 230 -19.06 14.47 -14.45
CA ASP A 230 -18.51 14.52 -15.81
C ASP A 230 -18.62 13.14 -16.50
N CYS A 231 -18.35 12.05 -15.79
CA CYS A 231 -18.54 10.69 -16.29
C CYS A 231 -20.01 10.42 -16.65
N LYS A 232 -20.95 10.77 -15.77
CA LYS A 232 -22.39 10.67 -16.05
C LYS A 232 -22.82 11.49 -17.24
N LYS A 233 -22.29 12.71 -17.40
CA LYS A 233 -22.58 13.58 -18.55
C LYS A 233 -22.05 13.00 -19.85
N LYS A 234 -20.82 12.46 -19.85
CA LYS A 234 -20.14 11.96 -21.05
C LYS A 234 -20.62 10.56 -21.45
N TYR A 235 -20.79 9.66 -20.49
CA TYR A 235 -21.00 8.22 -20.73
C TYR A 235 -22.37 7.71 -20.28
N GLY A 236 -23.17 8.52 -19.60
CA GLY A 236 -24.50 8.17 -19.08
C GLY A 236 -24.47 7.26 -17.84
N CYS A 237 -23.30 7.03 -17.23
CA CYS A 237 -23.14 6.09 -16.13
C CYS A 237 -22.09 6.57 -15.11
N SER A 238 -21.96 5.88 -13.98
CA SER A 238 -20.94 6.17 -12.97
C SER A 238 -19.54 5.71 -13.44
N PRO A 239 -18.44 6.21 -12.83
CA PRO A 239 -17.08 5.70 -13.09
C PRO A 239 -16.95 4.19 -12.85
N ILE A 240 -17.60 3.66 -11.80
CA ILE A 240 -17.59 2.23 -11.47
C ILE A 240 -18.33 1.42 -12.56
N GLU A 241 -19.49 1.90 -13.00
CA GLU A 241 -20.25 1.25 -14.06
C GLU A 241 -19.50 1.29 -15.40
N LEU A 242 -18.84 2.41 -15.73
CA LEU A 242 -18.00 2.56 -16.92
C LEU A 242 -16.87 1.53 -16.93
N ALA A 243 -16.11 1.43 -15.84
CA ALA A 243 -15.02 0.47 -15.70
C ALA A 243 -15.50 -0.99 -15.81
N ASN A 244 -16.66 -1.30 -15.23
CA ASN A 244 -17.29 -2.61 -15.36
C ASN A 244 -17.72 -2.90 -16.82
N ARG A 245 -18.36 -1.94 -17.48
CA ARG A 245 -18.79 -2.03 -18.89
C ARG A 245 -17.61 -2.20 -19.84
N ALA A 246 -16.52 -1.51 -19.57
CA ALA A 246 -15.26 -1.65 -20.29
C ALA A 246 -14.57 -3.02 -20.07
N GLY A 247 -15.02 -3.81 -19.10
CA GLY A 247 -14.48 -5.14 -18.81
C GLY A 247 -13.29 -5.18 -17.89
N LEU A 248 -12.88 -4.04 -17.29
CA LEU A 248 -11.74 -3.97 -16.36
C LEU A 248 -11.92 -4.94 -15.19
N PHE A 249 -13.14 -5.05 -14.66
CA PHE A 249 -13.44 -5.88 -13.49
C PHE A 249 -13.51 -7.40 -13.76
N LYS A 250 -13.30 -7.84 -15.03
CA LYS A 250 -13.03 -9.25 -15.33
C LYS A 250 -11.66 -9.69 -14.82
N ASN A 251 -10.77 -8.74 -14.63
CA ASN A 251 -9.44 -8.93 -14.07
C ASN A 251 -9.44 -8.57 -12.58
N ARG A 252 -8.44 -9.04 -11.81
CA ARG A 252 -8.27 -8.60 -10.41
C ARG A 252 -7.99 -7.09 -10.40
N THR A 253 -8.91 -6.32 -9.86
CA THR A 253 -8.85 -4.86 -9.90
C THR A 253 -8.75 -4.27 -8.50
N ILE A 254 -7.88 -3.27 -8.36
CA ILE A 254 -7.75 -2.38 -7.24
C ILE A 254 -8.32 -1.02 -7.67
N ALA A 255 -9.41 -0.60 -7.03
CA ALA A 255 -10.08 0.68 -7.25
C ALA A 255 -9.68 1.64 -6.14
N ALA A 256 -8.83 2.63 -6.47
CA ALA A 256 -8.41 3.65 -5.52
C ALA A 256 -9.54 4.66 -5.24
N HIS A 257 -9.59 5.20 -4.03
CA HIS A 257 -10.51 6.20 -3.48
C HIS A 257 -11.95 5.72 -3.28
N CYS A 258 -12.75 5.54 -4.30
CA CYS A 258 -14.17 5.16 -4.23
C CYS A 258 -14.96 6.01 -3.21
N VAL A 259 -14.80 7.35 -3.26
CA VAL A 259 -15.44 8.29 -2.32
C VAL A 259 -16.91 8.47 -2.65
N HIS A 260 -17.24 8.69 -3.94
CA HIS A 260 -18.58 9.01 -4.41
C HIS A 260 -19.22 7.84 -5.15
N VAL A 261 -19.62 6.81 -4.42
CA VAL A 261 -20.22 5.58 -4.96
C VAL A 261 -21.68 5.44 -4.52
N SER A 262 -22.54 4.97 -5.43
CA SER A 262 -23.95 4.65 -5.17
C SER A 262 -24.11 3.24 -4.58
N GLU A 263 -25.34 2.82 -4.26
CA GLU A 263 -25.61 1.43 -3.85
C GLU A 263 -25.40 0.45 -5.01
N GLU A 264 -25.75 0.86 -6.22
CA GLU A 264 -25.54 0.09 -7.45
C GLU A 264 -24.04 -0.10 -7.71
N ASP A 265 -23.22 0.95 -7.51
CA ASP A 265 -21.77 0.87 -7.62
C ASP A 265 -21.19 -0.13 -6.61
N LEU A 266 -21.70 -0.10 -5.35
CA LEU A 266 -21.26 -1.06 -4.33
C LEU A 266 -21.64 -2.50 -4.70
N ASP A 267 -22.77 -2.73 -5.35
CA ASP A 267 -23.18 -4.04 -5.84
C ASP A 267 -22.29 -4.54 -6.97
N ILE A 268 -21.88 -3.63 -7.89
CA ILE A 268 -20.93 -3.94 -8.96
C ILE A 268 -19.56 -4.34 -8.36
N LEU A 269 -19.02 -3.54 -7.44
CA LEU A 269 -17.74 -3.81 -6.77
C LEU A 269 -17.76 -5.17 -6.05
N TYR A 270 -18.83 -5.47 -5.31
CA TYR A 270 -18.99 -6.74 -4.60
C TYR A 270 -19.05 -7.93 -5.54
N LYS A 271 -19.93 -7.88 -6.58
CA LYS A 271 -20.12 -8.98 -7.55
C LYS A 271 -18.83 -9.33 -8.28
N ASN A 272 -18.04 -8.33 -8.63
CA ASN A 272 -16.78 -8.50 -9.36
C ASN A 272 -15.56 -8.70 -8.43
N ARG A 273 -15.75 -8.75 -7.10
CA ARG A 273 -14.68 -8.93 -6.11
C ARG A 273 -13.57 -7.87 -6.21
N VAL A 274 -13.93 -6.66 -6.63
CA VAL A 274 -13.01 -5.52 -6.70
C VAL A 274 -12.53 -5.18 -5.28
N THR A 275 -11.25 -4.93 -5.13
CA THR A 275 -10.71 -4.37 -3.88
C THR A 275 -10.73 -2.86 -3.95
N VAL A 276 -11.26 -2.22 -2.92
CA VAL A 276 -11.17 -0.77 -2.75
C VAL A 276 -9.92 -0.44 -1.95
N ALA A 277 -9.04 0.40 -2.51
CA ALA A 277 -7.93 1.03 -1.79
C ALA A 277 -8.38 2.42 -1.33
N THR A 278 -8.73 2.57 -0.06
CA THR A 278 -9.16 3.86 0.48
C THR A 278 -7.97 4.68 0.98
N ASN A 279 -7.94 5.97 0.65
CA ASN A 279 -6.86 6.91 0.96
C ASN A 279 -7.42 8.06 1.81
N PRO A 280 -7.75 7.79 3.09
CA PRO A 280 -8.57 8.71 3.89
C PRO A 280 -7.94 10.10 4.06
N VAL A 281 -6.64 10.19 4.28
CA VAL A 281 -5.95 11.48 4.45
C VAL A 281 -5.98 12.29 3.16
N SER A 282 -5.58 11.70 2.02
CA SER A 282 -5.61 12.36 0.71
C SER A 282 -7.03 12.81 0.34
N ASN A 283 -8.03 11.94 0.49
CA ASN A 283 -9.44 12.26 0.19
C ASN A 283 -9.93 13.49 0.97
N MET A 284 -9.56 13.59 2.25
CA MET A 284 -9.96 14.73 3.09
C MET A 284 -9.15 15.98 2.78
N LYS A 285 -7.84 15.84 2.59
CA LYS A 285 -6.94 16.96 2.32
C LYS A 285 -7.30 17.68 1.01
N LEU A 286 -7.65 16.92 -0.04
CA LEU A 286 -8.09 17.46 -1.32
C LEU A 286 -9.59 17.87 -1.33
N GLY A 287 -10.28 17.75 -0.21
CA GLY A 287 -11.69 18.10 -0.11
C GLY A 287 -12.62 17.16 -0.88
N ASN A 288 -12.18 15.98 -1.26
CA ASN A 288 -12.98 15.00 -1.99
C ASN A 288 -14.07 14.36 -1.13
N GLY A 289 -13.88 14.31 0.19
CA GLY A 289 -14.87 13.79 1.14
C GLY A 289 -14.44 12.48 1.79
N VAL A 290 -15.42 11.75 2.35
CA VAL A 290 -15.20 10.52 3.11
C VAL A 290 -15.84 9.34 2.36
N SER A 291 -15.01 8.36 1.98
CA SER A 291 -15.48 7.13 1.33
C SER A 291 -16.41 6.34 2.26
N PRO A 292 -17.52 5.72 1.77
CA PRO A 292 -18.50 5.05 2.61
C PRO A 292 -18.05 3.66 3.09
N ILE A 293 -16.88 3.58 3.72
CA ILE A 293 -16.24 2.33 4.15
C ILE A 293 -17.14 1.43 4.99
N PRO A 294 -17.93 1.92 5.96
CA PRO A 294 -18.82 1.05 6.72
C PRO A 294 -19.85 0.31 5.85
N ARG A 295 -20.35 0.96 4.78
CA ARG A 295 -21.27 0.34 3.81
C ARG A 295 -20.57 -0.73 2.98
N MET A 296 -19.32 -0.47 2.55
CA MET A 296 -18.50 -1.43 1.81
C MET A 296 -18.23 -2.68 2.63
N LEU A 297 -17.81 -2.51 3.90
CA LEU A 297 -17.57 -3.62 4.83
C LEU A 297 -18.82 -4.44 5.09
N LYS A 298 -19.97 -3.78 5.28
CA LYS A 298 -21.28 -4.46 5.44
C LYS A 298 -21.62 -5.32 4.23
N LYS A 299 -21.28 -4.86 3.02
CA LYS A 299 -21.42 -5.63 1.77
C LYS A 299 -20.29 -6.66 1.55
N LYS A 300 -19.34 -6.78 2.49
CA LYS A 300 -18.18 -7.70 2.39
C LYS A 300 -17.23 -7.40 1.22
N ILE A 301 -17.20 -6.16 0.75
CA ILE A 301 -16.20 -5.69 -0.19
C ILE A 301 -14.84 -5.69 0.53
N ASN A 302 -13.80 -6.15 -0.13
CA ASN A 302 -12.45 -6.04 0.42
C ASN A 302 -12.01 -4.58 0.39
N VAL A 303 -11.74 -4.02 1.57
CA VAL A 303 -11.21 -2.65 1.71
C VAL A 303 -9.81 -2.73 2.29
N ALA A 304 -8.86 -2.13 1.61
CA ALA A 304 -7.47 -1.98 2.04
C ALA A 304 -7.14 -0.49 2.19
N LEU A 305 -6.14 -0.17 3.03
CA LEU A 305 -5.65 1.19 3.22
C LEU A 305 -4.53 1.50 2.22
N GLY A 306 -4.58 2.70 1.65
CA GLY A 306 -3.51 3.31 0.89
C GLY A 306 -3.21 4.71 1.39
N THR A 307 -2.05 5.24 1.08
CA THR A 307 -1.67 6.61 1.43
C THR A 307 -1.93 7.60 0.31
N ASP A 308 -2.03 7.13 -0.95
CA ASP A 308 -1.84 7.98 -2.10
C ASP A 308 -0.40 8.54 -2.18
N GLY A 309 -0.13 9.58 -2.98
CA GLY A 309 1.18 10.23 -3.06
C GLY A 309 1.42 11.24 -1.93
N ALA A 310 2.70 11.48 -1.58
CA ALA A 310 3.05 12.51 -0.61
C ALA A 310 2.71 13.95 -1.08
N ALA A 311 2.45 14.14 -2.36
CA ALA A 311 1.94 15.41 -2.89
C ALA A 311 0.50 15.72 -2.45
N SER A 312 -0.34 14.68 -2.23
CA SER A 312 -1.74 14.82 -1.80
C SER A 312 -1.97 14.49 -0.33
N ASN A 313 -1.04 13.75 0.31
CA ASN A 313 -1.13 13.27 1.69
C ASN A 313 -0.12 13.93 2.63
N ASN A 314 1.07 14.25 2.13
CA ASN A 314 2.27 14.67 2.84
C ASN A 314 3.01 13.55 3.59
N THR A 315 2.53 12.30 3.59
CA THR A 315 3.23 11.17 4.20
C THR A 315 2.84 9.84 3.55
N LEU A 316 3.75 8.85 3.59
CA LEU A 316 3.47 7.46 3.22
C LEU A 316 3.33 6.55 4.45
N ASN A 317 3.03 7.15 5.60
CA ASN A 317 2.97 6.47 6.88
C ASN A 317 1.60 5.81 7.12
N MET A 318 1.56 4.48 7.09
CA MET A 318 0.34 3.69 7.29
C MET A 318 -0.27 3.81 8.71
N PHE A 319 0.50 4.16 9.74
CA PHE A 319 -0.07 4.42 11.08
C PHE A 319 -0.90 5.70 11.12
N HIS A 320 -0.54 6.70 10.31
CA HIS A 320 -1.35 7.90 10.15
C HIS A 320 -2.70 7.55 9.50
N GLU A 321 -2.69 6.79 8.40
CA GLU A 321 -3.91 6.30 7.76
C GLU A 321 -4.77 5.45 8.72
N LEU A 322 -4.14 4.57 9.51
CA LEU A 322 -4.82 3.75 10.50
C LEU A 322 -5.55 4.60 11.55
N SER A 323 -4.89 5.63 12.07
CA SER A 323 -5.50 6.54 13.03
C SER A 323 -6.68 7.27 12.41
N VAL A 324 -6.49 7.85 11.22
CA VAL A 324 -7.53 8.63 10.53
C VAL A 324 -8.73 7.76 10.17
N ILE A 325 -8.54 6.58 9.56
CA ILE A 325 -9.68 5.71 9.15
C ILE A 325 -10.52 5.26 10.34
N THR A 326 -9.88 4.98 11.48
CA THR A 326 -10.60 4.56 12.68
C THR A 326 -11.35 5.70 13.35
N LEU A 327 -10.88 6.95 13.25
CA LEU A 327 -11.49 8.11 13.90
C LEU A 327 -12.58 8.77 13.04
N ILE A 328 -12.31 8.99 11.75
CA ILE A 328 -13.20 9.75 10.88
C ILE A 328 -14.62 9.13 10.81
N HIS A 329 -14.70 7.81 10.69
CA HIS A 329 -16.00 7.13 10.59
C HIS A 329 -16.77 7.12 11.90
N LYS A 330 -16.07 7.12 13.05
CA LYS A 330 -16.70 7.29 14.37
C LYS A 330 -17.32 8.69 14.49
N GLY A 331 -16.57 9.72 14.08
CA GLY A 331 -17.04 11.10 14.11
C GLY A 331 -18.21 11.35 13.18
N VAL A 332 -18.13 10.87 11.93
CA VAL A 332 -19.19 11.06 10.92
C VAL A 332 -20.47 10.31 11.27
N SER A 333 -20.37 9.09 11.83
CA SER A 333 -21.53 8.26 12.18
C SER A 333 -22.03 8.47 13.60
N GLU A 334 -21.31 9.20 14.44
CA GLU A 334 -21.54 9.33 15.89
C GLU A 334 -21.62 7.97 16.63
N GLN A 335 -20.90 6.97 16.10
CA GLN A 335 -20.86 5.60 16.63
C GLN A 335 -19.42 5.17 16.95
N ALA A 336 -19.07 5.09 18.22
CA ALA A 336 -17.72 4.73 18.68
C ALA A 336 -17.26 3.33 18.19
N GLN A 337 -18.17 2.44 17.80
CA GLN A 337 -17.89 1.09 17.33
C GLN A 337 -17.69 1.01 15.80
N CYS A 338 -17.88 2.07 15.05
CA CYS A 338 -18.01 2.07 13.58
C CYS A 338 -16.70 1.58 13.03
N ILE A 339 -15.63 1.76 13.05
CA ILE A 339 -14.41 1.07 12.57
C ILE A 339 -13.47 0.84 13.75
N SER A 340 -13.30 -0.39 14.15
CA SER A 340 -12.42 -0.73 15.29
C SER A 340 -10.94 -0.67 14.89
N ALA A 341 -10.06 -0.56 15.89
CA ALA A 341 -8.60 -0.67 15.70
C ALA A 341 -8.22 -1.97 14.99
N LYS A 342 -8.86 -3.09 15.34
CA LYS A 342 -8.64 -4.39 14.69
C LYS A 342 -9.05 -4.39 13.22
N GLU A 343 -10.15 -3.75 12.88
CA GLU A 343 -10.58 -3.61 11.49
C GLU A 343 -9.63 -2.73 10.67
N GLY A 344 -9.18 -1.61 11.22
CA GLY A 344 -8.15 -0.77 10.60
C GLY A 344 -6.84 -1.52 10.39
N LEU A 345 -6.39 -2.27 11.38
CA LEU A 345 -5.19 -3.12 11.27
C LEU A 345 -5.36 -4.18 10.17
N ARG A 346 -6.55 -4.79 10.05
CA ARG A 346 -6.87 -5.73 8.98
C ARG A 346 -6.75 -5.06 7.60
N MET A 347 -7.18 -3.81 7.46
CA MET A 347 -7.13 -3.08 6.18
C MET A 347 -5.70 -2.85 5.70
N MET A 348 -4.74 -2.63 6.60
CA MET A 348 -3.34 -2.41 6.23
C MET A 348 -2.46 -3.68 6.31
N THR A 349 -3.06 -4.85 6.51
CA THR A 349 -2.35 -6.14 6.56
C THR A 349 -3.03 -7.18 5.66
N THR A 350 -3.93 -8.01 6.19
CA THR A 350 -4.56 -9.11 5.43
C THR A 350 -5.43 -8.63 4.26
N ALA A 351 -6.10 -7.49 4.37
CA ALA A 351 -6.87 -6.93 3.25
C ALA A 351 -5.96 -6.35 2.17
N GLY A 352 -4.84 -5.73 2.54
CA GLY A 352 -3.78 -5.32 1.62
C GLY A 352 -3.17 -6.52 0.89
N ALA A 353 -2.85 -7.60 1.60
CA ALA A 353 -2.37 -8.84 1.00
C ALA A 353 -3.37 -9.40 -0.03
N LYS A 354 -4.65 -9.35 0.29
CA LYS A 354 -5.72 -9.75 -0.64
C LYS A 354 -5.82 -8.80 -1.84
N ALA A 355 -5.60 -7.50 -1.68
CA ALA A 355 -5.50 -6.55 -2.79
C ALA A 355 -4.39 -6.96 -3.76
N MET A 356 -3.23 -7.31 -3.23
CA MET A 356 -2.09 -7.79 -4.01
C MET A 356 -2.28 -9.19 -4.61
N GLY A 357 -3.29 -9.96 -4.20
CA GLY A 357 -3.46 -11.37 -4.57
C GLY A 357 -2.47 -12.31 -3.91
N LYS A 358 -1.91 -11.89 -2.78
CA LYS A 358 -0.87 -12.58 -2.02
C LYS A 358 -1.33 -12.94 -0.58
N GLU A 359 -2.64 -13.10 -0.39
CA GLU A 359 -3.24 -13.40 0.92
C GLU A 359 -2.76 -14.72 1.55
N TYR A 360 -2.25 -15.64 0.73
CA TYR A 360 -1.67 -16.91 1.19
C TYR A 360 -0.15 -16.80 1.45
N GLU A 361 0.48 -15.70 0.99
CA GLU A 361 1.93 -15.50 1.08
C GLU A 361 2.32 -14.52 2.18
N ILE A 362 1.58 -13.42 2.36
CA ILE A 362 1.90 -12.30 3.28
C ILE A 362 0.68 -11.83 4.07
N GLY A 363 0.84 -10.81 4.90
CA GLY A 363 -0.24 -10.09 5.60
C GLY A 363 -0.65 -10.68 6.94
N SER A 364 -0.05 -11.78 7.39
CA SER A 364 -0.21 -12.33 8.75
C SER A 364 1.03 -13.13 9.17
N VAL A 365 1.25 -13.24 10.48
CA VAL A 365 2.36 -14.02 11.06
C VAL A 365 1.91 -15.46 11.22
N GLU A 366 2.13 -16.28 10.20
CA GLU A 366 1.72 -17.68 10.15
C GLU A 366 2.81 -18.55 9.50
N ALA A 367 2.97 -19.76 9.97
CA ALA A 367 3.89 -20.74 9.38
C ALA A 367 3.53 -21.00 7.90
N GLY A 368 4.54 -21.05 7.03
CA GLY A 368 4.40 -21.23 5.58
C GLY A 368 4.31 -19.93 4.79
N LYS A 369 4.09 -18.79 5.43
CA LYS A 369 4.10 -17.46 4.78
C LYS A 369 5.50 -16.90 4.65
N LYS A 370 5.66 -15.95 3.75
CA LYS A 370 6.89 -15.16 3.59
C LYS A 370 7.15 -14.33 4.84
N ALA A 371 8.41 -14.17 5.17
CA ALA A 371 8.85 -13.37 6.30
C ALA A 371 8.89 -11.88 5.94
N ASP A 372 7.69 -11.30 5.72
CA ASP A 372 7.46 -9.87 5.60
C ASP A 372 6.90 -9.40 6.96
N LEU A 373 7.78 -8.89 7.84
CA LEU A 373 7.52 -8.69 9.26
C LEU A 373 8.09 -7.35 9.74
N ILE A 374 7.46 -6.77 10.78
CA ILE A 374 7.98 -5.59 11.48
C ILE A 374 7.97 -5.82 12.99
N LEU A 375 8.98 -5.26 13.67
CA LEU A 375 9.01 -5.19 15.12
C LEU A 375 8.93 -3.74 15.57
N LEU A 376 8.04 -3.47 16.52
CA LEU A 376 7.88 -2.17 17.15
C LEU A 376 8.45 -2.22 18.55
N ASN A 377 9.17 -1.17 18.95
CA ASN A 377 9.61 -0.95 20.33
C ASN A 377 8.39 -0.56 21.19
N THR A 378 8.05 -1.39 22.18
CA THR A 378 6.94 -1.13 23.11
C THR A 378 7.38 -0.40 24.38
N ASN A 379 8.68 -0.11 24.53
CA ASN A 379 9.19 0.70 25.62
C ASN A 379 9.19 2.19 25.28
N THR A 380 8.02 2.69 24.91
CA THR A 380 7.75 4.08 24.49
C THR A 380 6.48 4.58 25.17
N ALA A 381 6.29 5.90 25.26
CA ALA A 381 5.11 6.50 25.87
C ALA A 381 3.80 6.10 25.17
N SER A 382 3.84 5.84 23.85
CA SER A 382 2.68 5.41 23.06
C SER A 382 2.12 4.05 23.48
N PHE A 383 2.93 3.18 24.10
CA PHE A 383 2.50 1.88 24.61
C PHE A 383 2.29 1.84 26.14
N MET A 384 2.50 2.94 26.85
CA MET A 384 2.35 2.96 28.33
C MET A 384 1.06 3.66 28.76
N PRO A 385 0.29 3.02 29.70
CA PRO A 385 0.44 1.67 30.24
C PRO A 385 0.12 0.58 29.20
N ARG A 386 0.74 -0.59 29.30
CA ARG A 386 0.59 -1.75 28.40
C ARG A 386 -0.76 -2.44 28.61
N ASN A 387 -1.85 -1.87 28.10
CA ASN A 387 -3.21 -2.37 28.27
C ASN A 387 -3.69 -3.12 27.01
N ASP A 388 -3.87 -2.39 25.90
CA ASP A 388 -4.30 -2.97 24.60
C ASP A 388 -3.32 -2.52 23.51
N TYR A 389 -2.47 -3.44 23.07
CA TYR A 389 -1.47 -3.16 22.06
C TYR A 389 -2.10 -2.79 20.70
N ILE A 390 -3.24 -3.40 20.34
CA ILE A 390 -3.89 -3.13 19.04
C ILE A 390 -4.55 -1.74 19.07
N ALA A 391 -5.15 -1.35 20.19
CA ALA A 391 -5.65 -0.01 20.37
C ALA A 391 -4.51 1.02 20.34
N SER A 392 -3.36 0.71 20.97
CA SER A 392 -2.18 1.58 20.92
C SER A 392 -1.66 1.79 19.51
N LEU A 393 -1.62 0.74 18.67
CA LEU A 393 -1.25 0.85 17.25
C LEU A 393 -2.13 1.85 16.49
N ALA A 394 -3.45 1.85 16.77
CA ALA A 394 -4.40 2.68 16.04
C ALA A 394 -4.50 4.13 16.56
N TYR A 395 -4.30 4.35 17.87
CA TYR A 395 -4.64 5.64 18.50
C TYR A 395 -3.46 6.36 19.13
N SER A 396 -2.32 5.70 19.32
CA SER A 396 -1.18 6.27 20.02
C SER A 396 0.13 6.20 19.25
N CYS A 397 0.33 5.16 18.42
CA CYS A 397 1.53 5.00 17.59
C CYS A 397 1.50 5.91 16.37
N ASN A 398 2.69 6.32 15.93
CA ASN A 398 2.87 7.17 14.76
C ASN A 398 3.92 6.62 13.76
N GLY A 399 4.39 5.38 13.96
CA GLY A 399 5.38 4.72 13.10
C GLY A 399 6.83 4.90 13.57
N SER A 400 7.13 5.85 14.46
CA SER A 400 8.48 6.01 15.02
C SER A 400 8.89 4.84 15.93
N GLU A 401 7.92 4.06 16.37
CA GLU A 401 8.11 2.85 17.16
C GLU A 401 8.64 1.66 16.36
N VAL A 402 8.55 1.70 15.03
CA VAL A 402 9.08 0.63 14.16
C VAL A 402 10.60 0.57 14.31
N ASP A 403 11.09 -0.53 14.85
CA ASP A 403 12.50 -0.74 15.18
C ASP A 403 13.22 -1.58 14.12
N THR A 404 12.54 -2.62 13.62
CA THR A 404 13.10 -3.59 12.68
C THR A 404 12.09 -3.90 11.58
N VAL A 405 12.58 -4.00 10.34
CA VAL A 405 11.79 -4.36 9.15
C VAL A 405 12.48 -5.50 8.44
N ILE A 406 11.71 -6.56 8.17
CA ILE A 406 12.14 -7.77 7.46
C ILE A 406 11.22 -7.93 6.25
N VAL A 407 11.78 -8.13 5.06
CA VAL A 407 11.05 -8.45 3.83
C VAL A 407 11.71 -9.63 3.15
N ASN A 408 10.88 -10.61 2.78
CA ASN A 408 11.37 -11.85 2.16
C ASN A 408 12.54 -12.50 2.95
N GLY A 409 12.48 -12.41 4.29
CA GLY A 409 13.51 -12.91 5.20
C GLY A 409 14.80 -12.08 5.28
N ARG A 410 14.90 -10.96 4.55
CA ARG A 410 16.02 -10.02 4.60
C ARG A 410 15.74 -8.87 5.55
N ILE A 411 16.65 -8.56 6.45
CA ILE A 411 16.56 -7.41 7.36
C ILE A 411 16.89 -6.13 6.58
N LEU A 412 15.88 -5.27 6.34
CA LEU A 412 16.04 -3.99 5.65
C LEU A 412 16.33 -2.85 6.61
N MET A 413 15.80 -2.91 7.82
CA MET A 413 16.05 -1.96 8.89
C MET A 413 16.20 -2.70 10.22
N GLU A 414 17.14 -2.29 11.05
CA GLU A 414 17.32 -2.80 12.41
C GLU A 414 17.73 -1.67 13.34
N LYS A 415 17.09 -1.59 14.51
CA LYS A 415 17.30 -0.50 15.49
C LYS A 415 17.19 0.89 14.85
N ARG A 416 16.22 1.04 13.94
CA ARG A 416 15.98 2.26 13.16
C ARG A 416 17.07 2.62 12.15
N GLU A 417 18.05 1.77 11.93
CA GLU A 417 19.08 1.96 10.92
C GLU A 417 18.69 1.18 9.65
N VAL A 418 18.39 1.91 8.57
CA VAL A 418 18.12 1.31 7.24
C VAL A 418 19.43 0.80 6.66
N LYS A 419 19.42 -0.46 6.19
CA LYS A 419 20.62 -1.18 5.73
C LYS A 419 20.77 -1.19 4.22
N THR A 420 19.73 -0.87 3.49
CA THR A 420 19.69 -1.05 2.02
C THR A 420 19.76 0.26 1.25
N LEU A 421 19.51 1.38 1.89
CA LEU A 421 19.47 2.71 1.27
C LEU A 421 20.37 3.70 1.99
N ASP A 422 21.03 4.57 1.22
CA ASP A 422 21.86 5.67 1.72
C ASP A 422 20.97 6.90 1.97
N LYS A 423 20.55 7.08 3.20
CA LYS A 423 19.64 8.15 3.63
C LYS A 423 20.17 9.56 3.32
N GLU A 424 21.46 9.81 3.60
CA GLU A 424 22.06 11.14 3.42
C GLU A 424 22.09 11.51 1.93
N LYS A 425 22.48 10.56 1.10
CA LYS A 425 22.48 10.75 -0.36
C LYS A 425 21.08 10.95 -0.92
N ILE A 426 20.08 10.19 -0.45
CA ILE A 426 18.69 10.34 -0.87
C ILE A 426 18.19 11.76 -0.54
N PHE A 427 18.44 12.27 0.66
CA PHE A 427 18.05 13.62 1.04
C PHE A 427 18.71 14.67 0.16
N TYR A 428 20.02 14.58 -0.02
CA TYR A 428 20.78 15.53 -0.84
C TYR A 428 20.28 15.59 -2.29
N GLU A 429 20.05 14.45 -2.94
CA GLU A 429 19.60 14.41 -4.33
C GLU A 429 18.16 14.92 -4.47
N ASN A 430 17.26 14.61 -3.52
CA ASN A 430 15.88 15.09 -3.57
C ASN A 430 15.77 16.61 -3.32
N GLU A 431 16.62 17.21 -2.47
CA GLU A 431 16.69 18.66 -2.32
C GLU A 431 17.10 19.33 -3.64
N LYS A 432 18.09 18.80 -4.35
CA LYS A 432 18.52 19.31 -5.66
C LYS A 432 17.39 19.22 -6.71
N ILE A 433 16.66 18.10 -6.74
CA ILE A 433 15.52 17.91 -7.65
C ILE A 433 14.45 18.94 -7.32
N PHE A 434 14.09 19.08 -6.06
CA PHE A 434 13.10 20.07 -5.62
C PHE A 434 13.49 21.48 -6.06
N GLU A 435 14.72 21.91 -5.82
CA GLU A 435 15.20 23.23 -6.23
C GLU A 435 15.12 23.45 -7.74
N ARG A 436 15.45 22.44 -8.55
CA ARG A 436 15.45 22.54 -10.01
C ARG A 436 14.03 22.54 -10.60
N LEU A 437 13.10 21.77 -10.02
CA LEU A 437 11.76 21.59 -10.59
C LEU A 437 10.73 22.59 -10.10
N THR A 438 10.96 23.21 -8.93
CA THR A 438 9.97 24.09 -8.29
C THR A 438 10.36 25.58 -8.29
N LYS A 439 11.62 25.90 -8.57
CA LYS A 439 12.11 27.28 -8.77
C LYS A 439 12.22 27.59 -10.27
#